data_eee115e429e4174e28842e4bc2307aad
#
_entry.id   eee115e429e4174e28842e4bc2307aad
#
_cell.length_a   1.000
_cell.length_b   1.000
_cell.length_c   1.000
_cell.angle_alpha   90.00
_cell.angle_beta   90.00
_cell.angle_gamma   90.00
#
_symmetry.space_group_name_H-M   'P 1'
#
loop_
_entity.id
_entity.type
_entity.pdbx_description
1 polymer ?
#
loop_
_entity_poly.entity_id
_entity_poly.type
_entity_poly.pdbx_seq_one_letter_code
_entity_poly.pdbx_strand_id
1 'polypeptide(L)'
;LAYTGPMRRLLPFLLLLGLPVWGQGVEALWAKTCAQCHGEKAQGVRPYPGLGEAAPLFATPEGRRYLVLVLLYGKKGASGLMPGFAQLKDEELAALLNHLLALLKAKGEPFKPEDIKKERGQNLAPDQIKRP
;
A
#
# COMPACT_ATOMS: atom_id res chain seq x y z
N LEU A 1 32.85 -39.12 6.26
CA LEU A 1 33.28 -38.36 5.10
C LEU A 1 32.13 -38.11 4.12
N ALA A 2 31.38 -39.16 3.83
CA ALA A 2 30.33 -39.06 2.81
C ALA A 2 29.18 -38.14 3.22
N TYR A 3 28.93 -38.07 4.53
CA TYR A 3 27.80 -37.30 4.97
C TYR A 3 28.00 -35.82 5.08
N THR A 4 29.15 -35.31 4.81
CA THR A 4 29.36 -33.89 4.71
C THR A 4 28.63 -33.31 3.51
N GLY A 5 28.41 -34.10 2.45
CA GLY A 5 27.66 -33.67 1.29
C GLY A 5 26.22 -33.27 1.55
N PRO A 6 25.44 -34.08 2.31
CA PRO A 6 24.07 -33.68 2.63
C PRO A 6 23.97 -32.37 3.41
N MET A 7 24.89 -32.16 4.35
CA MET A 7 24.89 -30.90 5.11
C MET A 7 25.17 -29.69 4.23
N ARG A 8 26.09 -29.86 3.28
CA ARG A 8 26.38 -28.78 2.34
C ARG A 8 25.18 -28.41 1.48
N ARG A 9 24.40 -29.40 1.11
CA ARG A 9 23.23 -29.18 0.29
C ARG A 9 22.13 -28.43 1.05
N LEU A 10 22.03 -28.68 2.34
CA LEU A 10 21.03 -28.02 3.16
C LEU A 10 21.31 -26.54 3.37
N LEU A 11 22.58 -26.13 3.46
CA LEU A 11 22.95 -24.76 3.69
C LEU A 11 22.43 -23.80 2.62
N PRO A 12 22.63 -24.06 1.31
CA PRO A 12 22.06 -23.19 0.29
C PRO A 12 20.54 -23.11 0.35
N PHE A 13 19.88 -24.21 0.66
CA PHE A 13 18.43 -24.23 0.79
C PHE A 13 17.96 -23.35 1.93
N LEU A 14 18.61 -23.41 3.08
CA LEU A 14 18.29 -22.56 4.21
C LEU A 14 18.50 -21.08 3.91
N LEU A 15 19.54 -20.74 3.15
CA LEU A 15 19.76 -19.37 2.73
C LEU A 15 18.64 -18.85 1.86
N LEU A 16 18.13 -19.68 0.93
CA LEU A 16 17.00 -19.30 0.09
C LEU A 16 15.74 -19.05 0.93
N LEU A 17 15.50 -19.88 1.94
CA LEU A 17 14.37 -19.69 2.83
C LEU A 17 14.50 -18.44 3.70
N GLY A 18 15.71 -18.00 3.94
CA GLY A 18 15.97 -16.82 4.72
C GLY A 18 15.89 -15.52 3.93
N LEU A 19 15.67 -15.56 2.62
CA LEU A 19 15.52 -14.34 1.83
C LEU A 19 14.24 -13.60 2.22
N PRO A 20 14.31 -12.28 2.40
CA PRO A 20 13.14 -11.51 2.74
C PRO A 20 12.13 -11.48 1.59
N VAL A 21 10.85 -11.56 1.94
CA VAL A 21 9.76 -11.51 0.97
C VAL A 21 9.00 -10.19 1.00
N TRP A 22 9.59 -9.19 1.64
CA TRP A 22 8.93 -7.89 1.86
C TRP A 22 8.46 -7.24 0.57
N GLY A 23 9.33 -7.12 -0.44
CA GLY A 23 8.98 -6.52 -1.72
C GLY A 23 7.89 -7.30 -2.44
N GLN A 24 7.98 -8.63 -2.41
CA GLN A 24 6.97 -9.49 -3.01
C GLN A 24 5.64 -9.39 -2.29
N GLY A 25 5.68 -9.24 -0.96
CA GLY A 25 4.47 -9.08 -0.16
C GLY A 25 3.67 -7.84 -0.54
N VAL A 26 4.32 -6.68 -0.66
CA VAL A 26 3.63 -5.45 -0.98
C VAL A 26 3.16 -5.43 -2.44
N GLU A 27 3.92 -5.98 -3.35
CA GLU A 27 3.52 -6.06 -4.75
C GLU A 27 2.29 -6.95 -4.93
N ALA A 28 2.28 -8.10 -4.25
CA ALA A 28 1.13 -9.00 -4.28
C ALA A 28 -0.09 -8.34 -3.63
N LEU A 29 0.09 -7.63 -2.53
CA LEU A 29 -1.00 -6.93 -1.86
C LEU A 29 -1.56 -5.81 -2.74
N TRP A 30 -0.68 -5.03 -3.38
CA TRP A 30 -1.09 -4.00 -4.32
C TRP A 30 -1.91 -4.59 -5.47
N ALA A 31 -1.46 -5.71 -6.02
CA ALA A 31 -2.15 -6.37 -7.12
C ALA A 31 -3.56 -6.82 -6.73
N LYS A 32 -3.75 -7.27 -5.50
CA LYS A 32 -5.06 -7.73 -5.01
C LYS A 32 -5.99 -6.60 -4.62
N THR A 33 -5.48 -5.45 -4.30
CA THR A 33 -6.28 -4.33 -3.76
C THR A 33 -6.39 -3.19 -4.74
N CYS A 34 -5.34 -2.41 -4.89
CA CYS A 34 -5.36 -1.15 -5.62
C CYS A 34 -5.29 -1.33 -7.13
N ALA A 35 -4.49 -2.29 -7.59
CA ALA A 35 -4.21 -2.46 -9.01
C ALA A 35 -5.44 -2.85 -9.83
N GLN A 36 -6.42 -3.52 -9.24
CA GLN A 36 -7.62 -3.92 -9.95
C GLN A 36 -8.35 -2.74 -10.57
N CYS A 37 -8.31 -1.59 -9.92
CA CYS A 37 -8.94 -0.37 -10.40
C CYS A 37 -7.92 0.66 -10.88
N HIS A 38 -6.79 0.78 -10.18
CA HIS A 38 -5.82 1.83 -10.47
C HIS A 38 -4.64 1.40 -11.35
N GLY A 39 -4.50 0.10 -11.59
CA GLY A 39 -3.41 -0.45 -12.39
C GLY A 39 -2.16 -0.74 -11.59
N GLU A 40 -1.29 -1.59 -12.12
CA GLU A 40 -0.06 -2.00 -11.43
C GLU A 40 0.90 -0.85 -11.19
N LYS A 41 0.88 0.14 -12.09
CA LYS A 41 1.72 1.34 -12.00
C LYS A 41 0.92 2.58 -11.59
N ALA A 42 -0.28 2.39 -11.05
CA ALA A 42 -1.19 3.46 -10.67
C ALA A 42 -1.62 4.34 -11.86
N GLN A 43 -1.55 3.80 -13.07
CA GLN A 43 -1.88 4.54 -14.29
C GLN A 43 -3.37 4.68 -14.54
N GLY A 44 -4.18 3.87 -13.86
CA GLY A 44 -5.62 3.82 -14.06
C GLY A 44 -6.06 2.70 -14.98
N VAL A 45 -7.27 2.19 -14.75
CA VAL A 45 -7.94 1.19 -15.60
C VAL A 45 -9.37 1.68 -15.76
N ARG A 46 -9.75 2.09 -16.97
CA ARG A 46 -11.08 2.66 -17.22
C ARG A 46 -12.20 1.80 -16.63
N PRO A 47 -13.21 2.41 -15.97
CA PRO A 47 -13.43 3.85 -15.81
C PRO A 47 -12.71 4.48 -14.61
N TYR A 48 -11.81 3.75 -13.96
CA TYR A 48 -11.17 4.19 -12.74
C TYR A 48 -9.95 5.06 -13.03
N PRO A 49 -9.71 6.11 -12.22
CA PRO A 49 -8.66 7.08 -12.53
C PRO A 49 -7.26 6.57 -12.20
N GLY A 50 -6.28 7.13 -12.88
CA GLY A 50 -4.89 7.03 -12.45
C GLY A 50 -4.65 7.86 -11.20
N LEU A 51 -3.57 7.56 -10.49
CA LEU A 51 -3.26 8.20 -9.22
C LEU A 51 -2.14 9.23 -9.29
N GLY A 52 -1.73 9.63 -10.52
CA GLY A 52 -0.65 10.60 -10.68
C GLY A 52 -0.89 11.93 -9.97
N GLU A 53 -2.15 12.37 -9.90
CA GLU A 53 -2.49 13.62 -9.24
C GLU A 53 -2.39 13.55 -7.71
N ALA A 54 -2.20 12.36 -7.16
CA ALA A 54 -2.02 12.19 -5.73
C ALA A 54 -0.60 12.54 -5.25
N ALA A 55 0.36 12.66 -6.16
CA ALA A 55 1.75 12.89 -5.78
C ALA A 55 1.95 14.08 -4.83
N PRO A 56 1.34 15.26 -5.05
CA PRO A 56 1.52 16.38 -4.13
C PRO A 56 1.01 16.12 -2.71
N LEU A 57 0.06 15.18 -2.55
CA LEU A 57 -0.53 14.89 -1.24
C LEU A 57 0.48 14.27 -0.27
N PHE A 58 1.52 13.64 -0.77
CA PHE A 58 2.54 13.02 0.07
C PHE A 58 3.43 14.04 0.78
N ALA A 59 3.42 15.28 0.35
CA ALA A 59 4.35 16.32 0.82
C ALA A 59 3.78 17.15 1.99
N THR A 60 2.49 17.06 2.28
CA THR A 60 1.86 17.87 3.33
C THR A 60 1.19 16.99 4.38
N PRO A 61 1.14 17.43 5.65
CA PRO A 61 0.44 16.67 6.69
C PRO A 61 -1.04 16.41 6.34
N GLU A 62 -1.72 17.41 5.80
CA GLU A 62 -3.13 17.30 5.44
C GLU A 62 -3.33 16.31 4.28
N GLY A 63 -2.47 16.36 3.29
CA GLY A 63 -2.52 15.44 2.16
C GLY A 63 -2.25 14.00 2.59
N ARG A 64 -1.25 13.81 3.45
CA ARG A 64 -0.92 12.49 3.98
C ARG A 64 -2.06 11.91 4.81
N ARG A 65 -2.68 12.73 5.65
CA ARG A 65 -3.84 12.31 6.42
C ARG A 65 -5.00 11.93 5.51
N TYR A 66 -5.25 12.72 4.47
CA TYR A 66 -6.29 12.41 3.49
C TYR A 66 -6.06 11.04 2.85
N LEU A 67 -4.83 10.73 2.46
CA LEU A 67 -4.51 9.43 1.86
C LEU A 67 -4.80 8.28 2.82
N VAL A 68 -4.47 8.43 4.09
CA VAL A 68 -4.76 7.42 5.11
C VAL A 68 -6.27 7.25 5.26
N LEU A 69 -7.02 8.33 5.34
CA LEU A 69 -8.47 8.27 5.50
C LEU A 69 -9.15 7.59 4.31
N VAL A 70 -8.68 7.88 3.10
CA VAL A 70 -9.21 7.23 1.90
C VAL A 70 -8.98 5.72 1.95
N LEU A 71 -7.80 5.28 2.37
CA LEU A 71 -7.54 3.86 2.49
C LEU A 71 -8.37 3.19 3.57
N LEU A 72 -8.58 3.85 4.69
CA LEU A 72 -9.36 3.27 5.78
C LEU A 72 -10.86 3.25 5.49
N TYR A 73 -11.40 4.34 4.97
CA TYR A 73 -12.86 4.53 4.92
C TYR A 73 -13.43 4.56 3.51
N GLY A 74 -12.57 4.59 2.50
CA GLY A 74 -13.01 4.67 1.12
C GLY A 74 -13.21 6.08 0.64
N LYS A 75 -13.65 6.21 -0.61
CA LYS A 75 -13.86 7.52 -1.23
C LYS A 75 -14.98 7.42 -2.26
N LYS A 76 -15.88 8.37 -2.23
CA LYS A 76 -16.91 8.50 -3.26
C LYS A 76 -16.43 9.50 -4.30
N GLY A 77 -16.29 9.05 -5.53
CA GLY A 77 -15.83 9.88 -6.64
C GLY A 77 -16.77 9.82 -7.82
N ALA A 78 -16.41 10.53 -8.89
CA ALA A 78 -17.21 10.60 -10.10
C ALA A 78 -17.40 9.22 -10.76
N SER A 79 -16.40 8.34 -10.64
CA SER A 79 -16.44 7.00 -11.24
C SER A 79 -17.10 5.95 -10.34
N GLY A 80 -17.58 6.35 -9.16
CA GLY A 80 -18.22 5.45 -8.22
C GLY A 80 -17.52 5.43 -6.87
N LEU A 81 -17.78 4.37 -6.11
CA LEU A 81 -17.29 4.23 -4.75
C LEU A 81 -15.99 3.42 -4.73
N MET A 82 -14.93 4.00 -4.20
CA MET A 82 -13.74 3.26 -3.82
C MET A 82 -13.96 2.68 -2.43
N PRO A 83 -13.86 1.35 -2.25
CA PRO A 83 -14.06 0.78 -0.92
C PRO A 83 -12.90 1.11 0.03
N GLY A 84 -13.20 1.11 1.32
CA GLY A 84 -12.17 1.20 2.34
C GLY A 84 -11.53 -0.15 2.61
N PHE A 85 -10.35 -0.12 3.21
CA PHE A 85 -9.56 -1.31 3.51
C PHE A 85 -9.23 -1.41 5.00
N ALA A 86 -10.19 -1.01 5.85
CA ALA A 86 -9.97 -1.01 7.29
C ALA A 86 -9.70 -2.40 7.86
N GLN A 87 -10.04 -3.47 7.12
CA GLN A 87 -9.76 -4.84 7.53
C GLN A 87 -8.27 -5.20 7.41
N LEU A 88 -7.51 -4.42 6.65
CA LEU A 88 -6.07 -4.63 6.54
C LEU A 88 -5.33 -4.08 7.77
N LYS A 89 -4.17 -4.64 8.04
CA LYS A 89 -3.34 -4.21 9.16
C LYS A 89 -2.70 -2.86 8.91
N ASP A 90 -2.32 -2.17 9.98
CA ASP A 90 -1.65 -0.87 9.86
C ASP A 90 -0.38 -0.97 9.02
N GLU A 91 0.40 -2.04 9.21
CA GLU A 91 1.63 -2.29 8.45
C GLU A 91 1.35 -2.48 6.97
N GLU A 92 0.25 -3.15 6.64
CA GLU A 92 -0.14 -3.40 5.25
C GLU A 92 -0.58 -2.11 4.56
N LEU A 93 -1.36 -1.30 5.25
CA LEU A 93 -1.81 -0.01 4.69
C LEU A 93 -0.65 0.97 4.53
N ALA A 94 0.26 1.02 5.50
CA ALA A 94 1.46 1.83 5.37
C ALA A 94 2.31 1.37 4.19
N ALA A 95 2.48 0.06 4.01
CA ALA A 95 3.24 -0.49 2.90
C ALA A 95 2.61 -0.15 1.55
N LEU A 96 1.27 -0.18 1.44
CA LEU A 96 0.58 0.20 0.21
C LEU A 96 0.81 1.68 -0.12
N LEU A 97 0.74 2.56 0.86
CA LEU A 97 1.00 3.98 0.64
C LEU A 97 2.45 4.24 0.25
N ASN A 98 3.40 3.51 0.86
CA ASN A 98 4.80 3.63 0.51
C ASN A 98 5.08 3.09 -0.89
N HIS A 99 4.36 2.05 -1.29
CA HIS A 99 4.45 1.53 -2.65
C HIS A 99 3.95 2.58 -3.66
N LEU A 100 2.82 3.22 -3.37
CA LEU A 100 2.30 4.30 -4.21
C LEU A 100 3.27 5.48 -4.28
N LEU A 101 3.83 5.87 -3.14
CA LEU A 101 4.83 6.94 -3.08
C LEU A 101 5.98 6.65 -4.03
N ALA A 102 6.46 5.40 -4.04
CA ALA A 102 7.54 4.98 -4.93
C ALA A 102 7.10 4.95 -6.40
N LEU A 103 5.91 4.43 -6.69
CA LEU A 103 5.39 4.38 -8.07
C LEU A 103 5.27 5.78 -8.66
N LEU A 104 4.81 6.74 -7.88
CA LEU A 104 4.61 8.12 -8.33
C LEU A 104 5.89 8.95 -8.25
N LYS A 105 6.95 8.41 -7.68
CA LYS A 105 8.18 9.16 -7.39
C LYS A 105 7.86 10.45 -6.63
N ALA A 106 6.92 10.35 -5.70
CA ALA A 106 6.44 11.47 -4.93
C ALA A 106 7.44 11.86 -3.85
N LYS A 107 7.40 13.12 -3.44
CA LYS A 107 8.24 13.63 -2.36
C LYS A 107 7.47 13.52 -1.04
N GLY A 108 8.08 12.90 -0.07
CA GLY A 108 7.47 12.72 1.25
C GLY A 108 8.18 11.63 2.02
N GLU A 109 8.00 11.66 3.32
CA GLU A 109 8.55 10.64 4.19
C GLU A 109 7.78 9.33 4.04
N PRO A 110 8.39 8.17 4.27
CA PRO A 110 7.64 6.92 4.32
C PRO A 110 6.57 6.95 5.41
N PHE A 111 5.44 6.30 5.14
CA PHE A 111 4.41 6.12 6.14
C PHE A 111 4.81 5.05 7.13
N LYS A 112 4.45 5.26 8.39
CA LYS A 112 4.65 4.30 9.48
C LYS A 112 3.31 3.71 9.89
N PRO A 113 3.27 2.53 10.51
CA PRO A 113 2.01 1.96 10.98
C PRO A 113 1.24 2.90 11.92
N GLU A 114 1.93 3.69 12.73
CA GLU A 114 1.30 4.65 13.63
C GLU A 114 0.50 5.72 12.89
N ASP A 115 0.93 6.09 11.69
CA ASP A 115 0.21 7.07 10.86
C ASP A 115 -1.17 6.55 10.49
N ILE A 116 -1.31 5.25 10.36
CA ILE A 116 -2.59 4.60 10.06
C ILE A 116 -3.39 4.45 11.34
N LYS A 117 -2.76 3.93 12.39
CA LYS A 117 -3.41 3.59 13.65
C LYS A 117 -4.13 4.78 14.26
N LYS A 118 -3.51 5.95 14.23
CA LYS A 118 -4.11 7.16 14.84
C LYS A 118 -5.39 7.63 14.16
N GLU A 119 -5.63 7.19 12.92
CA GLU A 119 -6.83 7.59 12.17
C GLU A 119 -7.95 6.55 12.22
N ARG A 120 -7.75 5.42 12.90
CA ARG A 120 -8.79 4.41 13.03
C ARG A 120 -9.85 4.85 14.03
N GLY A 121 -11.04 4.26 13.89
CA GLY A 121 -12.11 4.47 14.86
C GLY A 121 -12.93 5.74 14.69
N GLN A 122 -12.78 6.44 13.57
CA GLN A 122 -13.52 7.68 13.35
C GLN A 122 -14.90 7.48 12.72
N ASN A 123 -15.21 6.29 12.23
CA ASN A 123 -16.50 5.97 11.61
C ASN A 123 -16.93 6.97 10.52
N LEU A 124 -15.99 7.35 9.68
CA LEU A 124 -16.26 8.28 8.59
C LEU A 124 -16.92 7.57 7.41
N ALA A 125 -17.90 8.20 6.80
CA ALA A 125 -18.45 7.74 5.53
C ALA A 125 -17.56 8.23 4.37
N PRO A 126 -17.52 7.49 3.24
CA PRO A 126 -16.66 7.89 2.11
C PRO A 126 -16.92 9.30 1.58
N ASP A 127 -18.16 9.78 1.65
CA ASP A 127 -18.51 11.12 1.16
C ASP A 127 -18.08 12.23 2.12
N GLN A 128 -17.70 11.88 3.34
CA GLN A 128 -17.20 12.85 4.33
C GLN A 128 -15.72 13.14 4.18
N ILE A 129 -15.01 12.36 3.36
CA ILE A 129 -13.57 12.51 3.20
C ILE A 129 -13.29 13.46 2.05
N LYS A 130 -12.77 14.64 2.37
CA LYS A 130 -12.54 15.71 1.42
C LYS A 130 -11.05 15.88 1.15
N ARG A 131 -10.71 16.03 -0.13
CA ARG A 131 -9.34 16.33 -0.53
C ARG A 131 -8.99 17.76 -0.09
N PRO A 132 -7.83 17.93 0.57
CA PRO A 132 -7.35 19.25 0.97
C PRO A 132 -6.93 20.13 -0.22
#